data_ad005408cc8f5d856ae78f83be2985cd
#
_entry.id   ad005408cc8f5d856ae78f83be2985cd
#
_cell.length_a   1.000
_cell.length_b   1.000
_cell.length_c   1.000
_cell.angle_alpha   90.00
_cell.angle_beta   90.00
_cell.angle_gamma   90.00
#
_symmetry.space_group_name_H-M   'P 1'
#
loop_
_entity.id
_entity.type
_entity.pdbx_description
1 polymer ?
#
loop_
_entity_poly.entity_id
_entity_poly.type
_entity_poly.pdbx_seq_one_letter_code
_entity_poly.pdbx_strand_id
1 'polypeptide(L)'
;MTISGPLGEGPAADDPTAGPEFRIERLHHVQLAIPPGGEDVARRFYADLLGLAELPKPAELAARGGCWFGAGAVEIHLGVEPGFRSAAKAHPGIVVANLDALAGRLAAGGADVQWDDGFPGHRRFYTHDWHGNRLELLEPVRG
;
A
#
# COMPACT_ATOMS: atom_id res chain seq x y z
N MET A 1 29.14 -43.34 12.98
CA MET A 1 27.98 -43.10 13.83
C MET A 1 26.93 -42.38 13.03
N THR A 2 26.00 -43.12 12.52
CA THR A 2 24.89 -42.58 11.78
C THR A 2 23.88 -42.01 12.75
N ILE A 3 23.77 -40.71 12.78
CA ILE A 3 22.65 -40.08 13.44
C ILE A 3 21.49 -40.19 12.44
N SER A 4 20.68 -41.18 12.60
CA SER A 4 19.36 -41.12 12.02
C SER A 4 18.55 -40.17 12.88
N GLY A 5 18.82 -38.88 12.70
CA GLY A 5 17.81 -37.90 13.03
C GLY A 5 16.65 -38.14 12.07
N PRO A 6 15.41 -37.92 12.45
CA PRO A 6 14.35 -37.87 11.47
C PRO A 6 14.83 -36.94 10.40
N LEU A 7 14.94 -37.43 9.20
CA LEU A 7 15.14 -36.60 8.02
C LEU A 7 14.12 -35.48 8.19
N GLY A 8 14.64 -34.29 8.42
CA GLY A 8 13.79 -33.16 8.72
C GLY A 8 12.65 -33.20 7.74
N GLU A 9 11.47 -33.32 8.26
CA GLU A 9 10.29 -33.25 7.44
C GLU A 9 10.33 -31.88 6.78
N GLY A 10 10.87 -31.85 5.57
CA GLY A 10 10.73 -30.71 4.71
C GLY A 10 9.24 -30.43 4.57
N PRO A 11 8.89 -29.22 4.16
CA PRO A 11 7.49 -28.88 3.89
C PRO A 11 6.89 -30.01 3.06
N ALA A 12 5.68 -30.42 3.40
CA ALA A 12 4.99 -31.46 2.68
C ALA A 12 5.05 -31.17 1.20
N ALA A 13 5.41 -32.18 0.39
CA ALA A 13 5.65 -31.99 -1.04
C ALA A 13 4.42 -31.46 -1.80
N ASP A 14 3.27 -31.48 -1.17
CA ASP A 14 1.99 -31.02 -1.70
C ASP A 14 1.55 -29.64 -1.19
N ASP A 15 2.37 -28.94 -0.38
CA ASP A 15 2.08 -27.58 0.01
C ASP A 15 2.65 -26.61 -1.04
N PRO A 16 1.79 -26.02 -1.90
CA PRO A 16 2.27 -25.13 -2.97
C PRO A 16 2.80 -23.79 -2.46
N THR A 17 2.61 -23.48 -1.16
CA THR A 17 3.06 -22.22 -0.58
C THR A 17 4.39 -22.35 0.14
N ALA A 18 4.84 -23.56 0.41
CA ALA A 18 6.06 -23.80 1.17
C ALA A 18 7.23 -24.02 0.21
N GLY A 19 8.14 -23.07 0.15
CA GLY A 19 9.43 -23.25 -0.51
C GLY A 19 10.38 -24.07 0.36
N PRO A 20 11.31 -24.88 -0.23
CA PRO A 20 12.25 -25.67 0.55
C PRO A 20 13.32 -24.84 1.26
N GLU A 21 13.65 -23.64 0.75
CA GLU A 21 14.80 -22.86 1.23
C GLU A 21 14.43 -21.41 1.58
N PHE A 22 13.25 -20.96 1.30
CA PHE A 22 12.83 -19.60 1.58
C PHE A 22 11.35 -19.54 1.92
N ARG A 23 10.93 -18.43 2.50
CA ARG A 23 9.53 -18.15 2.79
C ARG A 23 9.26 -16.68 2.50
N ILE A 24 8.24 -16.43 1.71
CA ILE A 24 7.77 -15.06 1.50
C ILE A 24 7.01 -14.66 2.77
N GLU A 25 7.43 -13.56 3.40
CA GLU A 25 6.97 -13.19 4.74
C GLU A 25 5.80 -12.21 4.70
N ARG A 26 5.96 -11.11 4.00
CA ARG A 26 4.99 -10.01 4.00
C ARG A 26 5.33 -8.97 2.95
N LEU A 27 4.39 -8.09 2.71
CA LEU A 27 4.66 -6.90 1.91
C LEU A 27 5.33 -5.85 2.80
N HIS A 28 6.48 -5.32 2.40
CA HIS A 28 7.18 -4.27 3.15
C HIS A 28 6.60 -2.90 2.87
N HIS A 29 6.43 -2.57 1.60
CA HIS A 29 5.86 -1.30 1.17
C HIS A 29 5.28 -1.43 -0.24
N VAL A 30 4.49 -0.44 -0.61
CA VAL A 30 4.06 -0.23 -2.00
C VAL A 30 4.68 1.06 -2.47
N GLN A 31 5.28 1.05 -3.66
CA GLN A 31 5.77 2.27 -4.28
C GLN A 31 4.84 2.70 -5.41
N LEU A 32 4.39 3.94 -5.34
CA LEU A 32 3.68 4.62 -6.41
C LEU A 32 4.61 5.66 -7.02
N ALA A 33 4.24 6.16 -8.19
CA ALA A 33 5.06 7.15 -8.88
C ALA A 33 4.46 8.54 -8.75
N ILE A 34 5.31 9.55 -8.83
CA ILE A 34 4.93 10.96 -8.90
C ILE A 34 5.78 11.65 -9.97
N PRO A 35 5.31 12.76 -10.53
CA PRO A 35 6.15 13.53 -11.47
C PRO A 35 7.30 14.22 -10.74
N PRO A 36 8.37 14.58 -11.48
CA PRO A 36 9.44 15.39 -10.91
C PRO A 36 8.88 16.66 -10.25
N GLY A 37 9.34 16.95 -9.02
CA GLY A 37 8.87 18.10 -8.25
C GLY A 37 7.51 17.91 -7.58
N GLY A 38 6.93 16.71 -7.61
CA GLY A 38 5.59 16.46 -7.11
C GLY A 38 5.50 16.11 -5.63
N GLU A 39 6.58 16.23 -4.86
CA GLU A 39 6.58 15.79 -3.46
C GLU A 39 5.64 16.58 -2.56
N ASP A 40 5.58 17.91 -2.73
CA ASP A 40 4.69 18.73 -1.88
C ASP A 40 3.21 18.45 -2.13
N VAL A 41 2.84 18.19 -3.36
CA VAL A 41 1.48 17.75 -3.71
C VAL A 41 1.17 16.41 -3.05
N ALA A 42 2.13 15.47 -3.09
CA ALA A 42 1.98 14.19 -2.43
C ALA A 42 1.81 14.35 -0.91
N ARG A 43 2.57 15.21 -0.28
CA ARG A 43 2.46 15.48 1.17
C ARG A 43 1.08 15.99 1.54
N ARG A 44 0.51 16.88 0.74
CA ARG A 44 -0.84 17.39 0.99
C ARG A 44 -1.90 16.29 0.94
N PHE A 45 -1.71 15.30 0.10
CA PHE A 45 -2.65 14.18 0.04
C PHE A 45 -2.36 13.14 1.14
N TYR A 46 -1.16 12.58 1.17
CA TYR A 46 -0.87 11.43 2.03
C TYR A 46 -0.72 11.81 3.50
N ALA A 47 -0.11 12.94 3.82
CA ALA A 47 0.04 13.39 5.20
C ALA A 47 -1.17 14.20 5.66
N ASP A 48 -1.52 15.26 4.94
CA ASP A 48 -2.51 16.21 5.44
C ASP A 48 -3.93 15.66 5.31
N LEU A 49 -4.27 15.03 4.20
CA LEU A 49 -5.64 14.55 3.96
C LEU A 49 -5.82 13.11 4.43
N LEU A 50 -4.95 12.19 4.02
CA LEU A 50 -5.08 10.78 4.36
C LEU A 50 -4.63 10.48 5.79
N GLY A 51 -3.81 11.34 6.38
CA GLY A 51 -3.42 11.23 7.78
C GLY A 51 -2.25 10.31 8.06
N LEU A 52 -1.46 9.97 7.04
CA LEU A 52 -0.24 9.18 7.24
C LEU A 52 0.90 10.09 7.74
N ALA A 53 1.82 9.51 8.50
CA ALA A 53 3.02 10.21 8.90
C ALA A 53 4.06 10.15 7.78
N GLU A 54 4.74 11.27 7.51
CA GLU A 54 5.88 11.22 6.60
C GLU A 54 7.06 10.56 7.31
N LEU A 55 7.70 9.60 6.63
CA LEU A 55 8.82 8.84 7.15
C LEU A 55 10.13 9.40 6.59
N PRO A 56 11.22 9.42 7.38
CA PRO A 56 12.51 9.88 6.87
C PRO A 56 13.06 8.88 5.86
N LYS A 57 13.65 9.41 4.78
CA LYS A 57 14.36 8.59 3.81
C LYS A 57 15.83 8.49 4.20
N PRO A 58 16.47 7.31 4.03
CA PRO A 58 17.91 7.20 4.17
C PRO A 58 18.65 8.20 3.27
N ALA A 59 19.77 8.72 3.75
CA ALA A 59 20.52 9.75 3.03
C ALA A 59 20.92 9.29 1.61
N GLU A 60 21.20 8.00 1.44
CA GLU A 60 21.58 7.42 0.17
C GLU A 60 20.47 7.48 -0.87
N LEU A 61 19.22 7.52 -0.42
CA LEU A 61 18.05 7.55 -1.30
C LEU A 61 17.46 8.96 -1.42
N ALA A 62 17.81 9.88 -0.54
CA ALA A 62 17.24 11.23 -0.53
C ALA A 62 17.50 11.98 -1.83
N ALA A 63 18.66 11.78 -2.45
CA ALA A 63 19.04 12.46 -3.69
C ALA A 63 18.18 12.06 -4.88
N ARG A 64 17.48 10.93 -4.81
CA ARG A 64 16.59 10.47 -5.88
C ARG A 64 15.25 11.19 -5.92
N GLY A 65 14.97 12.03 -4.92
CA GLY A 65 13.66 12.64 -4.73
C GLY A 65 12.62 11.65 -4.20
N GLY A 66 11.37 12.08 -4.19
CA GLY A 66 10.29 11.29 -3.64
C GLY A 66 10.14 11.43 -2.14
N CYS A 67 9.14 10.77 -1.57
CA CYS A 67 8.85 10.82 -0.15
C CYS A 67 8.12 9.56 0.30
N TRP A 68 8.23 9.25 1.59
CA TRP A 68 7.69 8.03 2.18
C TRP A 68 6.68 8.38 3.26
N PHE A 69 5.61 7.59 3.35
CA PHE A 69 4.53 7.77 4.33
C PHE A 69 4.17 6.44 4.95
N GLY A 70 3.70 6.46 6.19
CA GLY A 70 3.28 5.24 6.85
C GLY A 70 2.36 5.46 8.03
N ALA A 71 1.67 4.38 8.39
CA ALA A 71 0.88 4.26 9.61
C ALA A 71 0.76 2.77 9.95
N GLY A 72 1.19 2.39 11.15
CA GLY A 72 1.14 0.99 11.55
C GLY A 72 1.89 0.08 10.60
N ALA A 73 1.20 -0.90 10.04
CA ALA A 73 1.79 -1.85 9.09
C ALA A 73 1.75 -1.35 7.64
N VAL A 74 1.23 -0.17 7.38
CA VAL A 74 1.13 0.40 6.03
C VAL A 74 2.30 1.33 5.78
N GLU A 75 2.99 1.12 4.66
CA GLU A 75 4.07 2.00 4.24
C GLU A 75 3.95 2.23 2.73
N ILE A 76 3.90 3.50 2.32
CA ILE A 76 3.76 3.91 0.93
C ILE A 76 4.92 4.80 0.56
N HIS A 77 5.63 4.43 -0.50
CA HIS A 77 6.71 5.20 -1.06
C HIS A 77 6.23 5.89 -2.34
N LEU A 78 6.59 7.14 -2.51
CA LEU A 78 6.34 7.89 -3.75
C LEU A 78 7.69 8.11 -4.44
N GLY A 79 7.85 7.50 -5.62
CA GLY A 79 9.09 7.61 -6.39
C GLY A 79 8.92 8.54 -7.57
N VAL A 80 9.94 9.37 -7.82
CA VAL A 80 9.92 10.31 -8.94
C VAL A 80 10.13 9.56 -10.25
N GLU A 81 9.24 9.79 -11.21
CA GLU A 81 9.30 9.15 -12.52
C GLU A 81 9.22 10.21 -13.61
N PRO A 82 10.31 10.43 -14.37
CA PRO A 82 10.24 11.31 -15.56
C PRO A 82 9.21 10.77 -16.54
N GLY A 83 8.38 11.64 -17.11
CA GLY A 83 7.31 11.22 -17.99
C GLY A 83 6.16 10.51 -17.28
N PHE A 84 5.97 10.80 -16.00
CA PHE A 84 4.97 10.18 -15.16
C PHE A 84 3.58 10.13 -15.80
N ARG A 85 2.95 8.95 -15.70
CA ARG A 85 1.53 8.73 -16.02
C ARG A 85 0.95 7.81 -14.96
N SER A 86 -0.17 8.20 -14.37
CA SER A 86 -0.83 7.36 -13.37
C SER A 86 -1.38 6.09 -14.02
N ALA A 87 -1.31 4.98 -13.28
CA ALA A 87 -1.90 3.74 -13.75
C ALA A 87 -3.44 3.84 -13.69
N ALA A 88 -4.08 3.42 -14.77
CA ALA A 88 -5.54 3.47 -14.82
C ALA A 88 -6.19 2.37 -13.98
N LYS A 89 -5.52 1.23 -13.80
CA LYS A 89 -6.07 0.08 -13.10
C LYS A 89 -5.28 -0.36 -11.88
N ALA A 90 -3.96 -0.38 -11.96
CA ALA A 90 -3.12 -0.83 -10.85
C ALA A 90 -3.30 0.10 -9.65
N HIS A 91 -3.46 -0.48 -8.45
CA HIS A 91 -3.68 0.28 -7.23
C HIS A 91 -3.38 -0.58 -6.01
N PRO A 92 -2.94 0.01 -4.90
CA PRO A 92 -2.88 -0.70 -3.63
C PRO A 92 -4.26 -0.77 -2.99
N GLY A 93 -4.50 -1.84 -2.22
CA GLY A 93 -5.67 -1.96 -1.37
C GLY A 93 -5.26 -1.81 0.09
N ILE A 94 -5.90 -0.88 0.79
CA ILE A 94 -5.53 -0.51 2.16
C ILE A 94 -6.74 -0.72 3.07
N VAL A 95 -6.57 -1.55 4.09
CA VAL A 95 -7.63 -1.81 5.07
C VAL A 95 -7.68 -0.65 6.06
N VAL A 96 -8.87 -0.16 6.32
CA VAL A 96 -9.13 1.01 7.16
C VAL A 96 -10.18 0.66 8.19
N ALA A 97 -9.95 1.01 9.44
CA ALA A 97 -10.99 1.00 10.46
C ALA A 97 -11.82 2.28 10.34
N ASN A 98 -13.15 2.14 10.41
CA ASN A 98 -14.08 3.24 10.24
C ASN A 98 -13.98 3.89 8.86
N LEU A 99 -14.27 3.11 7.85
CA LEU A 99 -14.14 3.52 6.45
C LEU A 99 -15.04 4.72 6.10
N ASP A 100 -16.24 4.80 6.71
CA ASP A 100 -17.16 5.92 6.46
C ASP A 100 -16.56 7.26 6.90
N ALA A 101 -15.84 7.28 8.02
CA ALA A 101 -15.19 8.51 8.48
C ALA A 101 -14.11 8.96 7.50
N LEU A 102 -13.33 8.02 6.96
CA LEU A 102 -12.32 8.35 5.96
C LEU A 102 -12.97 8.86 4.67
N ALA A 103 -14.04 8.20 4.21
CA ALA A 103 -14.75 8.64 3.02
C ALA A 103 -15.24 10.09 3.16
N GLY A 104 -15.81 10.44 4.32
CA GLY A 104 -16.25 11.81 4.61
C GLY A 104 -15.10 12.80 4.61
N ARG A 105 -13.98 12.45 5.21
CA ARG A 105 -12.79 13.31 5.25
C ARG A 105 -12.21 13.55 3.85
N LEU A 106 -12.11 12.50 3.05
CA LEU A 106 -11.59 12.63 1.68
C LEU A 106 -12.51 13.49 0.83
N ALA A 107 -13.81 13.25 0.89
CA ALA A 107 -14.79 14.04 0.13
C ALA A 107 -14.77 15.50 0.55
N ALA A 108 -14.71 15.78 1.84
CA ALA A 108 -14.64 17.15 2.34
C ALA A 108 -13.35 17.87 1.89
N GLY A 109 -12.26 17.10 1.71
CA GLY A 109 -10.99 17.63 1.22
C GLY A 109 -10.89 17.76 -0.30
N GLY A 110 -11.94 17.37 -1.03
CA GLY A 110 -11.98 17.49 -2.49
C GLY A 110 -11.51 16.25 -3.24
N ALA A 111 -11.21 15.14 -2.57
CA ALA A 111 -10.89 13.90 -3.22
C ALA A 111 -12.17 13.19 -3.70
N ASP A 112 -12.09 12.44 -4.80
CA ASP A 112 -13.22 11.64 -5.24
C ASP A 112 -13.38 10.41 -4.35
N VAL A 113 -14.64 10.00 -4.15
CA VAL A 113 -14.97 8.78 -3.40
C VAL A 113 -15.96 7.99 -4.24
N GLN A 114 -15.49 6.85 -4.74
CA GLN A 114 -16.29 6.01 -5.64
C GLN A 114 -16.57 4.69 -4.93
N TRP A 115 -17.72 4.58 -4.29
CA TRP A 115 -18.14 3.35 -3.64
C TRP A 115 -18.36 2.23 -4.64
N ASP A 116 -17.96 1.04 -4.26
CA ASP A 116 -18.07 -0.16 -5.10
C ASP A 116 -18.42 -1.35 -4.22
N ASP A 117 -19.45 -2.09 -4.60
CA ASP A 117 -19.95 -3.25 -3.84
C ASP A 117 -19.50 -4.60 -4.41
N GLY A 118 -18.56 -4.58 -5.34
CA GLY A 118 -18.14 -5.78 -6.07
C GLY A 118 -17.14 -6.68 -5.35
N PHE A 119 -16.81 -6.40 -4.08
CA PHE A 119 -15.89 -7.23 -3.30
C PHE A 119 -16.68 -7.91 -2.16
N PRO A 120 -17.08 -9.19 -2.32
CA PRO A 120 -17.85 -9.87 -1.27
C PRO A 120 -17.12 -9.87 0.08
N GLY A 121 -17.84 -9.61 1.15
CA GLY A 121 -17.31 -9.59 2.51
C GLY A 121 -16.60 -8.30 2.89
N HIS A 122 -16.58 -7.31 2.00
CA HIS A 122 -15.93 -6.03 2.24
C HIS A 122 -16.81 -4.87 1.79
N ARG A 123 -16.67 -3.76 2.49
CA ARG A 123 -17.08 -2.45 1.97
C ARG A 123 -15.82 -1.78 1.44
N ARG A 124 -15.92 -1.11 0.31
CA ARG A 124 -14.76 -0.43 -0.27
C ARG A 124 -15.18 0.77 -1.09
N PHE A 125 -14.24 1.70 -1.23
CA PHE A 125 -14.32 2.75 -2.24
C PHE A 125 -12.96 2.96 -2.88
N TYR A 126 -12.97 3.55 -4.05
CA TYR A 126 -11.77 4.01 -4.75
C TYR A 126 -11.65 5.51 -4.63
N THR A 127 -10.42 5.98 -4.57
CA THR A 127 -10.08 7.39 -4.65
C THR A 127 -8.83 7.55 -5.51
N HIS A 128 -8.45 8.77 -5.78
CA HIS A 128 -7.21 9.09 -6.48
C HIS A 128 -6.44 10.12 -5.66
N ASP A 129 -5.11 9.94 -5.59
CA ASP A 129 -4.28 10.98 -4.99
C ASP A 129 -4.24 12.20 -5.92
N TRP A 130 -3.55 13.28 -5.49
CA TRP A 130 -3.52 14.52 -6.28
C TRP A 130 -2.67 14.42 -7.55
N HIS A 131 -2.00 13.28 -7.77
CA HIS A 131 -1.31 12.97 -9.03
C HIS A 131 -2.08 11.97 -9.89
N GLY A 132 -3.25 11.52 -9.45
CA GLY A 132 -4.09 10.60 -10.19
C GLY A 132 -3.81 9.13 -9.90
N ASN A 133 -2.93 8.79 -8.96
CA ASN A 133 -2.74 7.40 -8.57
C ASN A 133 -3.99 6.86 -7.90
N ARG A 134 -4.44 5.68 -8.32
CA ARG A 134 -5.64 5.04 -7.80
C ARG A 134 -5.35 4.34 -6.48
N LEU A 135 -6.25 4.49 -5.53
CA LEU A 135 -6.19 3.80 -4.24
C LEU A 135 -7.54 3.12 -3.97
N GLU A 136 -7.48 1.94 -3.36
CA GLU A 136 -8.66 1.26 -2.84
C GLU A 136 -8.59 1.28 -1.32
N LEU A 137 -9.66 1.75 -0.68
CA LEU A 137 -9.79 1.75 0.78
C LEU A 137 -10.92 0.80 1.12
N LEU A 138 -10.66 -0.14 2.04
CA LEU A 138 -11.63 -1.19 2.30
C LEU A 138 -11.69 -1.58 3.78
N GLU A 139 -12.85 -2.12 4.16
CA GLU A 139 -13.09 -2.56 5.51
C GLU A 139 -13.87 -3.88 5.46
N PRO A 140 -13.41 -4.93 6.17
CA PRO A 140 -14.18 -6.16 6.24
C PRO A 140 -15.54 -5.94 6.87
N VAL A 141 -16.58 -6.54 6.28
CA VAL A 141 -17.92 -6.53 6.86
C VAL A 141 -17.96 -7.61 7.92
N ARG A 142 -18.33 -7.22 9.13
CA ARG A 142 -18.57 -8.18 10.22
C ARG A 142 -19.96 -8.79 10.02
N GLY A 143 -19.94 -10.08 9.71
CA GLY A 143 -21.18 -10.85 9.62
C GLY A 143 -21.70 -11.26 10.98
#